data_adc817d8f2e10a44adec25cefd9f3ab0
#
_entry.id   adc817d8f2e10a44adec25cefd9f3ab0
#
_cell.length_a   1.000
_cell.length_b   1.000
_cell.length_c   1.000
_cell.angle_alpha   90.00
_cell.angle_beta   90.00
_cell.angle_gamma   90.00
#
_symmetry.space_group_name_H-M   'P 1'
#
loop_
_entity.id
_entity.type
_entity.pdbx_description
1 polymer ?
#
loop_
_entity_poly.entity_id
_entity_poly.type
_entity_poly.pdbx_seq_one_letter_code
_entity_poly.pdbx_strand_id
1 'polypeptide(L)'
;MTQRLADAYVDVEAVRLTMWQAAWLLSSGEPGSDAAVAVAKFWAAEAGHRVAHTAVHVHGGMGIDVTYPVHRYFVAAKRYEFALGGATAQLLRIGGTLAG
;
A
#
# COMPACT_ATOMS: atom_id res chain seq x y z
N MET A 1 15.26 -1.84 14.31
CA MET A 1 14.93 -0.61 13.55
C MET A 1 15.35 -0.68 12.09
N THR A 2 16.57 -1.11 11.80
CA THR A 2 17.09 -1.23 10.43
C THR A 2 16.22 -2.16 9.57
N GLN A 3 15.80 -3.30 10.13
CA GLN A 3 14.98 -4.25 9.41
C GLN A 3 13.61 -3.66 9.07
N ARG A 4 13.01 -2.89 9.98
CA ARG A 4 11.71 -2.25 9.72
C ARG A 4 11.80 -1.23 8.59
N LEU A 5 12.91 -0.48 8.53
CA LEU A 5 13.10 0.49 7.46
C LEU A 5 13.34 -0.20 6.13
N ALA A 6 14.06 -1.32 6.13
CA ALA A 6 14.25 -2.13 4.93
C ALA A 6 12.94 -2.71 4.42
N ASP A 7 12.09 -3.20 5.34
CA ASP A 7 10.77 -3.73 4.99
C ASP A 7 9.89 -2.63 4.40
N ALA A 8 9.94 -1.42 4.98
CA ALA A 8 9.20 -0.28 4.46
C ALA A 8 9.65 0.09 3.04
N TYR A 9 10.94 0.01 2.77
CA TYR A 9 11.48 0.26 1.43
C TYR A 9 10.92 -0.76 0.44
N VAL A 10 10.93 -2.04 0.81
CA VAL A 10 10.40 -3.11 -0.04
C VAL A 10 8.91 -2.87 -0.31
N ASP A 11 8.14 -2.50 0.71
CA ASP A 11 6.72 -2.20 0.56
C ASP A 11 6.48 -1.05 -0.43
N VAL A 12 7.25 0.02 -0.31
CA VAL A 12 7.13 1.17 -1.22
C VAL A 12 7.46 0.77 -2.66
N GLU A 13 8.51 -0.04 -2.83
CA GLU A 13 8.87 -0.53 -4.16
C GLU A 13 7.79 -1.43 -4.75
N ALA A 14 7.14 -2.27 -3.94
CA ALA A 14 6.05 -3.11 -4.40
C ALA A 14 4.87 -2.27 -4.89
N VAL A 15 4.53 -1.21 -4.16
CA VAL A 15 3.47 -0.28 -4.57
C VAL A 15 3.84 0.39 -5.90
N ARG A 16 5.06 0.89 -6.00
CA ARG A 16 5.53 1.60 -7.19
C ARG A 16 5.49 0.70 -8.42
N LEU A 17 6.01 -0.51 -8.30
CA LEU A 17 6.10 -1.43 -9.43
C LEU A 17 4.73 -1.94 -9.87
N THR A 18 3.86 -2.27 -8.92
CA THR A 18 2.50 -2.72 -9.26
C THR A 18 1.66 -1.60 -9.86
N MET A 19 1.85 -0.38 -9.39
CA MET A 19 1.19 0.79 -9.96
C MET A 19 1.63 1.02 -11.42
N TRP A 20 2.92 0.95 -11.70
CA TRP A 20 3.44 1.12 -13.06
C TRP A 20 2.95 0.02 -13.99
N GLN A 21 2.91 -1.23 -13.51
CA GLN A 21 2.38 -2.34 -14.30
C GLN A 21 0.90 -2.11 -14.65
N ALA A 22 0.10 -1.70 -13.67
CA ALA A 22 -1.31 -1.43 -13.91
C ALA A 22 -1.49 -0.29 -14.90
N ALA A 23 -0.73 0.79 -14.75
CA ALA A 23 -0.79 1.94 -15.65
C ALA A 23 -0.42 1.55 -17.08
N TRP A 24 0.63 0.73 -17.23
CA TRP A 24 1.07 0.28 -18.55
C TRP A 24 0.00 -0.59 -19.24
N LEU A 25 -0.58 -1.55 -18.50
CA LEU A 25 -1.61 -2.42 -19.04
C LEU A 25 -2.86 -1.63 -19.43
N LEU A 26 -3.25 -0.65 -18.62
CA LEU A 26 -4.39 0.21 -18.96
C LEU A 26 -4.13 1.03 -20.20
N SER A 27 -2.93 1.60 -20.33
CA SER A 27 -2.61 2.48 -21.46
C SER A 27 -2.40 1.73 -22.77
N SER A 28 -1.90 0.50 -22.69
CA SER A 28 -1.63 -0.32 -23.89
C SER A 28 -2.83 -1.13 -24.35
N GLY A 29 -3.90 -1.20 -23.55
CA GLY A 29 -5.07 -1.97 -23.89
C GLY A 29 -4.87 -3.47 -23.80
N GLU A 30 -3.79 -3.93 -23.15
CA GLU A 30 -3.50 -5.35 -22.98
C GLU A 30 -4.49 -5.98 -22.01
N PRO A 31 -4.81 -7.28 -22.17
CA PRO A 31 -5.66 -7.96 -21.21
C PRO A 31 -4.97 -8.09 -19.84
N GLY A 32 -5.76 -8.16 -18.80
CA GLY A 32 -5.26 -8.31 -17.44
C GLY A 32 -5.15 -7.01 -16.65
N SER A 33 -5.61 -5.88 -17.23
CA SER A 33 -5.55 -4.59 -16.53
C SER A 33 -6.38 -4.60 -15.25
N ASP A 34 -7.54 -5.26 -15.23
CA ASP A 34 -8.39 -5.32 -14.03
C ASP A 34 -7.67 -6.02 -12.88
N ALA A 35 -7.03 -7.15 -13.16
CA ALA A 35 -6.24 -7.87 -12.16
C ALA A 35 -5.05 -7.03 -11.68
N ALA A 36 -4.35 -6.37 -12.61
CA ALA A 36 -3.20 -5.53 -12.26
C ALA A 36 -3.61 -4.34 -11.39
N VAL A 37 -4.75 -3.71 -11.67
CA VAL A 37 -5.27 -2.63 -10.84
C VAL A 37 -5.61 -3.13 -9.44
N ALA A 38 -6.24 -4.30 -9.32
CA ALA A 38 -6.56 -4.88 -8.02
C ALA A 38 -5.29 -5.22 -7.22
N VAL A 39 -4.25 -5.74 -7.89
CA VAL A 39 -2.95 -6.00 -7.26
C VAL A 39 -2.32 -4.71 -6.76
N ALA A 40 -2.34 -3.66 -7.57
CA ALA A 40 -1.79 -2.35 -7.16
C ALA A 40 -2.55 -1.79 -5.95
N LYS A 41 -3.87 -1.89 -5.94
CA LYS A 41 -4.68 -1.43 -4.80
C LYS A 41 -4.42 -2.27 -3.55
N PHE A 42 -4.25 -3.59 -3.70
CA PHE A 42 -3.90 -4.45 -2.59
C PHE A 42 -2.58 -4.00 -1.94
N TRP A 43 -1.54 -3.80 -2.75
CA TRP A 43 -0.24 -3.38 -2.23
C TRP A 43 -0.29 -1.98 -1.62
N ALA A 44 -1.05 -1.06 -2.23
CA ALA A 44 -1.22 0.28 -1.67
C ALA A 44 -1.85 0.22 -0.27
N ALA A 45 -2.87 -0.61 -0.09
CA ALA A 45 -3.54 -0.76 1.21
C ALA A 45 -2.62 -1.44 2.23
N GLU A 46 -2.00 -2.56 1.85
CA GLU A 46 -1.15 -3.36 2.74
C GLU A 46 0.12 -2.62 3.12
N ALA A 47 0.83 -2.09 2.12
CA ALA A 47 2.08 -1.38 2.34
C ALA A 47 1.85 -0.05 3.04
N GLY A 48 0.80 0.67 2.67
CA GLY A 48 0.44 1.92 3.33
C GLY A 48 0.20 1.72 4.81
N HIS A 49 -0.52 0.66 5.17
CA HIS A 49 -0.76 0.30 6.57
C HIS A 49 0.56 0.04 7.31
N ARG A 50 1.43 -0.80 6.76
CA ARG A 50 2.70 -1.15 7.41
C ARG A 50 3.64 0.04 7.51
N VAL A 51 3.75 0.83 6.45
CA VAL A 51 4.63 2.01 6.45
C VAL A 51 4.15 3.04 7.46
N ALA A 52 2.84 3.27 7.55
CA ALA A 52 2.28 4.20 8.54
C ALA A 52 2.61 3.75 9.96
N HIS A 53 2.44 2.46 10.26
CA HIS A 53 2.77 1.92 11.58
C HIS A 53 4.27 1.99 11.86
N THR A 54 5.10 1.71 10.86
CA THR A 54 6.56 1.82 10.99
C THR A 54 6.96 3.26 11.31
N ALA A 55 6.40 4.24 10.63
CA ALA A 55 6.71 5.64 10.87
C ALA A 55 6.40 6.06 12.30
N VAL A 56 5.22 5.66 12.80
CA VAL A 56 4.82 5.95 14.18
C VAL A 56 5.78 5.27 15.17
N HIS A 57 6.12 4.02 14.93
CA HIS A 57 7.01 3.27 15.81
C HIS A 57 8.42 3.85 15.85
N VAL A 58 8.98 4.19 14.70
CA VAL A 58 10.34 4.75 14.62
C VAL A 58 10.42 6.08 15.37
N HIS A 59 9.45 6.96 15.16
CA HIS A 59 9.43 8.25 15.85
C HIS A 59 9.25 8.07 17.36
N GLY A 60 8.38 7.15 17.78
CA GLY A 60 8.21 6.83 19.19
C GLY A 60 9.49 6.28 19.81
N GLY A 61 10.20 5.41 19.08
CA GLY A 61 11.46 4.83 19.55
C GLY A 61 12.59 5.83 19.68
N MET A 62 12.53 6.91 18.92
CA MET A 62 13.54 7.97 18.99
C MET A 62 13.27 8.98 20.11
N GLY A 63 12.13 8.87 20.79
CA GLY A 63 11.76 9.79 21.87
C GLY A 63 11.48 11.21 21.41
N ILE A 64 11.23 11.39 20.13
CA ILE A 64 10.93 12.72 19.56
C ILE A 64 9.43 12.96 19.64
N ASP A 65 9.05 14.13 20.14
CA ASP A 65 7.64 14.50 20.18
C ASP A 65 7.23 15.09 18.83
N VAL A 66 6.85 14.20 17.93
CA VAL A 66 6.35 14.55 16.59
C VAL A 66 4.94 14.01 16.41
N THR A 67 4.21 13.92 17.53
CA THR A 67 2.92 13.23 17.55
C THR A 67 1.91 13.81 16.58
N TYR A 68 1.84 15.14 16.46
CA TYR A 68 0.78 15.76 15.67
C TYR A 68 0.97 15.50 14.16
N PRO A 69 2.13 15.80 13.54
CA PRO A 69 2.30 15.54 12.11
C PRO A 69 2.23 14.05 11.77
N VAL A 70 2.86 13.19 12.60
CA VAL A 70 2.85 11.75 12.37
C VAL A 70 1.44 11.20 12.47
N HIS A 71 0.67 11.68 13.46
CA HIS A 71 -0.72 11.26 13.62
C HIS A 71 -1.56 11.64 12.41
N ARG A 72 -1.36 12.83 11.86
CA ARG A 72 -2.08 13.25 10.65
C ARG A 72 -1.79 12.32 9.47
N TYR A 73 -0.53 11.97 9.27
CA TYR A 73 -0.15 11.05 8.19
C TYR A 73 -0.73 9.65 8.43
N PHE A 74 -0.74 9.20 9.67
CA PHE A 74 -1.31 7.90 10.01
C PHE A 74 -2.80 7.86 9.70
N VAL A 75 -3.55 8.89 10.10
CA VAL A 75 -5.00 8.98 9.83
C VAL A 75 -5.26 9.04 8.33
N ALA A 76 -4.47 9.83 7.60
CA ALA A 76 -4.61 9.92 6.15
C ALA A 76 -4.35 8.58 5.48
N ALA A 77 -3.30 7.85 5.91
CA ALA A 77 -2.98 6.54 5.36
C ALA A 77 -4.12 5.55 5.59
N LYS A 78 -4.71 5.55 6.78
CA LYS A 78 -5.85 4.70 7.10
C LYS A 78 -7.07 5.06 6.26
N ARG A 79 -7.29 6.35 6.05
CA ARG A 79 -8.40 6.82 5.22
C ARG A 79 -8.26 6.33 3.78
N TYR A 80 -7.05 6.42 3.21
CA TYR A 80 -6.79 5.90 1.87
C TYR A 80 -6.93 4.39 1.80
N GLU A 81 -6.44 3.68 2.81
CA GLU A 81 -6.55 2.22 2.88
C GLU A 81 -8.02 1.79 2.76
N PHE A 82 -8.91 2.39 3.54
CA PHE A 82 -10.33 2.05 3.53
C PHE A 82 -11.02 2.55 2.26
N ALA A 83 -10.63 3.71 1.75
CA ALA A 83 -11.20 4.24 0.51
C ALA A 83 -10.93 3.33 -0.68
N LEU A 84 -9.77 2.63 -0.69
CA LEU A 84 -9.42 1.68 -1.74
C LEU A 84 -10.04 0.29 -1.51
N GLY A 85 -10.82 0.11 -0.45
CA GLY A 85 -11.48 -1.15 -0.13
C GLY A 85 -10.68 -2.09 0.75
N GLY A 86 -9.49 -1.66 1.20
CA GLY A 86 -8.63 -2.49 2.04
C GLY A 86 -8.02 -3.67 1.29
N ALA A 87 -7.06 -4.33 1.94
CA ALA A 87 -6.33 -5.45 1.34
C ALA A 87 -7.23 -6.66 1.09
N THR A 88 -8.11 -6.96 2.03
CA THR A 88 -9.00 -8.13 1.91
C THR A 88 -9.92 -8.02 0.71
N ALA A 89 -10.53 -6.83 0.50
CA ALA A 89 -11.40 -6.61 -0.65
C ALA A 89 -10.64 -6.79 -1.96
N GLN A 90 -9.39 -6.33 -2.02
CA GLN A 90 -8.59 -6.47 -3.23
C GLN A 90 -8.17 -7.91 -3.46
N LEU A 91 -7.87 -8.68 -2.40
CA LEU A 91 -7.59 -10.10 -2.53
C LEU A 91 -8.77 -10.86 -3.09
N LEU A 92 -9.98 -10.57 -2.61
CA LEU A 92 -11.21 -11.19 -3.13
C LEU A 92 -11.41 -10.86 -4.61
N ARG A 93 -11.12 -9.62 -4.99
CA ARG A 93 -11.25 -9.20 -6.38
C ARG A 93 -10.23 -9.91 -7.27
N ILE A 94 -8.98 -10.04 -6.82
CA ILE A 94 -7.94 -10.78 -7.54
C ILE A 94 -8.36 -12.24 -7.70
N GLY A 95 -8.85 -12.86 -6.63
CA GLY A 95 -9.34 -14.24 -6.68
C GLY A 95 -10.44 -14.42 -7.71
N GLY A 96 -11.36 -13.45 -7.78
CA GLY A 96 -12.44 -13.46 -8.76
C GLY A 96 -11.91 -13.40 -10.20
N THR A 97 -10.91 -12.59 -10.47
CA THR A 97 -10.33 -12.49 -11.81
C THR A 97 -9.58 -13.76 -12.21
N LEU A 98 -8.93 -14.42 -11.25
CA LEU A 98 -8.21 -15.67 -11.52
C LEU A 98 -9.17 -16.85 -11.71
N ALA A 99 -10.30 -16.85 -11.01
CA ALA A 99 -11.30 -17.90 -11.10
C ALA A 99 -12.19 -17.76 -12.34
N GLY A 100 -12.35 -16.55 -12.79
CA GLY A 100 -13.19 -16.24 -13.94
C GLY A 100 -12.54 -16.54 -15.24
#